data_16169ffe6ebf0436cafe78cf33483248
#
_entry.id   16169ffe6ebf0436cafe78cf33483248
#
_cell.length_a   1.000
_cell.length_b   1.000
_cell.length_c   1.000
_cell.angle_alpha   90.00
_cell.angle_beta   90.00
_cell.angle_gamma   90.00
#
_symmetry.space_group_name_H-M   'P 1'
#
loop_
_entity.id
_entity.type
_entity.pdbx_description
1 polymer ?
#
loop_
_entity_poly.entity_id
_entity_poly.type
_entity_poly.pdbx_seq_one_letter_code
_entity_poly.pdbx_strand_id
1 'polypeptide(L)'
;TMFYGSRSRAQVKAEANTLFVDENVFASTLAVINTRMIPQGIKVVVGDYKTFEFTPDVFGAIVQYPNAEDYKEFIVRANAGGARVAVAADLMSLVLLTPPGEWGADVVFGSSQRFGIPMFYGGPSAAFFATKDEYKRSIPGRIIGISKDAYGHTAYRLSLIHISEPTRPY
;
A
#
# COMPACT_ATOMS: atom_id res chain seq x y z
N THR A 1 -0.02 3.38 -7.12
CA THR A 1 -0.32 2.62 -8.38
C THR A 1 -1.22 1.41 -8.14
N MET A 2 -0.98 0.57 -7.12
CA MET A 2 -1.80 -0.62 -6.84
C MET A 2 -3.30 -0.30 -6.76
N PHE A 3 -3.70 0.62 -5.90
CA PHE A 3 -5.11 1.02 -5.75
C PHE A 3 -5.70 1.60 -7.04
N TYR A 4 -4.94 2.41 -7.76
CA TYR A 4 -5.37 2.99 -9.02
C TYR A 4 -5.64 1.93 -10.09
N GLY A 5 -4.74 0.94 -10.21
CA GLY A 5 -4.91 -0.18 -11.15
C GLY A 5 -6.01 -1.17 -10.78
N SER A 6 -6.40 -1.23 -9.49
CA SER A 6 -7.43 -2.15 -8.99
C SER A 6 -8.76 -1.47 -8.66
N ARG A 7 -9.02 -0.28 -9.24
CA ARG A 7 -10.31 0.41 -9.12
C ARG A 7 -11.46 -0.46 -9.61
N SER A 8 -12.60 -0.36 -8.95
CA SER A 8 -13.83 -1.00 -9.40
C SER A 8 -14.31 -0.43 -10.74
N ARG A 9 -15.18 -1.16 -11.46
CA ARG A 9 -15.78 -0.65 -12.70
C ARG A 9 -16.54 0.66 -12.49
N ALA A 10 -17.18 0.83 -11.32
CA ALA A 10 -17.87 2.06 -10.96
C ALA A 10 -16.90 3.23 -10.80
N GLN A 11 -15.79 3.03 -10.11
CA GLN A 11 -14.74 4.04 -9.94
C GLN A 11 -14.06 4.41 -11.26
N VAL A 12 -13.83 3.45 -12.15
CA VAL A 12 -13.30 3.73 -13.49
C VAL A 12 -14.29 4.56 -14.31
N LYS A 13 -15.57 4.23 -14.25
CA LYS A 13 -16.63 4.99 -14.94
C LYS A 13 -16.82 6.39 -14.37
N ALA A 14 -16.62 6.56 -13.06
CA ALA A 14 -16.65 7.85 -12.37
C ALA A 14 -15.33 8.64 -12.51
N GLU A 15 -14.37 8.15 -13.30
CA GLU A 15 -13.05 8.76 -13.48
C GLU A 15 -12.32 9.03 -12.14
N ALA A 16 -12.48 8.13 -11.16
CA ALA A 16 -11.86 8.27 -9.85
C ALA A 16 -10.32 8.32 -9.99
N ASN A 17 -9.76 9.52 -9.94
CA ASN A 17 -8.34 9.80 -10.12
C ASN A 17 -7.73 10.64 -9.00
N THR A 18 -8.44 10.82 -7.89
CA THR A 18 -7.98 11.59 -6.73
C THR A 18 -7.42 10.66 -5.67
N LEU A 19 -6.20 10.96 -5.22
CA LEU A 19 -5.53 10.35 -4.07
C LEU A 19 -5.47 11.37 -2.93
N PHE A 20 -6.06 11.04 -1.79
CA PHE A 20 -5.92 11.83 -0.59
C PHE A 20 -4.62 11.47 0.14
N VAL A 21 -3.92 12.45 0.67
CA VAL A 21 -2.73 12.27 1.51
C VAL A 21 -2.89 13.14 2.76
N ASP A 22 -2.79 12.53 3.92
CA ASP A 22 -2.83 13.23 5.18
C ASP A 22 -1.64 14.21 5.29
N GLU A 23 -1.89 15.41 5.79
CA GLU A 23 -0.85 16.45 5.95
C GLU A 23 0.29 16.05 6.89
N ASN A 24 0.05 15.07 7.79
CA ASN A 24 1.05 14.51 8.69
C ASN A 24 1.99 13.50 8.02
N VAL A 25 1.79 13.18 6.74
CA VAL A 25 2.71 12.31 5.98
C VAL A 25 4.04 13.02 5.78
N PHE A 26 5.14 12.30 5.97
CA PHE A 26 6.48 12.87 5.83
C PHE A 26 6.68 13.55 4.47
N ALA A 27 7.30 14.73 4.47
CA ALA A 27 7.53 15.52 3.26
C ALA A 27 8.28 14.73 2.16
N SER A 28 9.23 13.88 2.54
CA SER A 28 9.93 12.99 1.62
C SER A 28 8.99 11.97 0.95
N THR A 29 8.06 11.40 1.71
CA THR A 29 7.05 10.48 1.19
C THR A 29 6.10 11.20 0.24
N LEU A 30 5.64 12.39 0.60
CA LEU A 30 4.79 13.23 -0.26
C LEU A 30 5.49 13.60 -1.57
N ALA A 31 6.79 13.94 -1.53
CA ALA A 31 7.57 14.21 -2.73
C ALA A 31 7.61 13.00 -3.69
N VAL A 32 7.82 11.80 -3.16
CA VAL A 32 7.80 10.56 -3.95
C VAL A 32 6.41 10.27 -4.51
N ILE A 33 5.35 10.49 -3.72
CA ILE A 33 3.97 10.33 -4.17
C ILE A 33 3.71 11.25 -5.38
N ASN A 34 4.01 12.54 -5.26
CA ASN A 34 3.82 13.52 -6.33
C ASN A 34 4.59 13.13 -7.60
N THR A 35 5.88 12.78 -7.47
CA THR A 35 6.71 12.36 -8.60
C THR A 35 6.13 11.17 -9.36
N ARG A 36 5.45 10.25 -8.67
CA ARG A 36 4.88 9.04 -9.27
C ARG A 36 3.45 9.21 -9.76
N MET A 37 2.67 10.08 -9.12
CA MET A 37 1.24 10.22 -9.40
C MET A 37 0.96 11.25 -10.50
N ILE A 38 1.66 12.37 -10.52
CA ILE A 38 1.47 13.45 -11.50
C ILE A 38 1.60 12.94 -12.96
N PRO A 39 2.64 12.16 -13.35
CA PRO A 39 2.74 11.66 -14.72
C PRO A 39 1.62 10.70 -15.13
N GLN A 40 0.90 10.13 -14.17
CA GLN A 40 -0.23 9.24 -14.42
C GLN A 40 -1.59 9.98 -14.47
N GLY A 41 -1.59 11.29 -14.39
CA GLY A 41 -2.81 12.11 -14.33
C GLY A 41 -3.58 11.96 -13.02
N ILE A 42 -2.94 11.46 -11.95
CA ILE A 42 -3.56 11.31 -10.65
C ILE A 42 -3.43 12.62 -9.88
N LYS A 43 -4.57 13.14 -9.42
CA LYS A 43 -4.64 14.33 -8.58
C LYS A 43 -4.31 13.93 -7.12
N VAL A 44 -3.32 14.58 -6.54
CA VAL A 44 -2.96 14.43 -5.12
C VAL A 44 -3.57 15.60 -4.34
N VAL A 45 -4.38 15.27 -3.34
CA VAL A 45 -5.00 16.25 -2.43
C VAL A 45 -4.42 16.03 -1.04
N VAL A 46 -3.79 17.05 -0.49
CA VAL A 46 -3.23 17.03 0.87
C VAL A 46 -4.16 17.80 1.80
N GLY A 47 -4.45 17.25 2.97
CA GLY A 47 -5.31 17.88 3.95
C GLY A 47 -5.41 17.12 5.27
N ASP A 48 -6.23 17.63 6.17
CA ASP A 48 -6.50 17.00 7.46
C ASP A 48 -7.46 15.81 7.28
N TYR A 49 -7.03 14.63 7.72
CA TYR A 49 -7.82 13.40 7.67
C TYR A 49 -9.13 13.48 8.49
N LYS A 50 -9.22 14.37 9.49
CA LYS A 50 -10.40 14.52 10.33
C LYS A 50 -11.56 15.16 9.57
N THR A 51 -11.25 16.17 8.77
CA THR A 51 -12.22 16.99 8.05
C THR A 51 -12.46 16.56 6.61
N PHE A 52 -11.60 15.69 6.06
CA PHE A 52 -11.70 15.28 4.68
C PHE A 52 -12.96 14.45 4.40
N GLU A 53 -13.70 14.85 3.36
CA GLU A 53 -14.89 14.14 2.87
C GLU A 53 -14.55 13.31 1.63
N PHE A 54 -14.96 12.04 1.66
CA PHE A 54 -14.71 11.12 0.54
C PHE A 54 -15.79 11.27 -0.52
N THR A 55 -15.39 11.82 -1.66
CA THR A 55 -16.21 11.92 -2.87
C THR A 55 -15.95 10.74 -3.82
N PRO A 56 -16.84 10.42 -4.77
CA PRO A 56 -16.70 9.26 -5.65
C PRO A 56 -15.44 9.26 -6.55
N ASP A 57 -14.81 10.42 -6.73
CA ASP A 57 -13.56 10.57 -7.49
C ASP A 57 -12.31 10.16 -6.69
N VAL A 58 -12.44 9.98 -5.36
CA VAL A 58 -11.34 9.55 -4.49
C VAL A 58 -11.22 8.02 -4.51
N PHE A 59 -10.14 7.50 -5.09
CA PHE A 59 -9.93 6.06 -5.13
C PHE A 59 -9.11 5.52 -3.96
N GLY A 60 -8.40 6.37 -3.24
CA GLY A 60 -7.57 5.94 -2.12
C GLY A 60 -7.05 7.07 -1.26
N ALA A 61 -6.55 6.70 -0.10
CA ALA A 61 -5.96 7.59 0.87
C ALA A 61 -4.64 7.04 1.43
N ILE A 62 -3.74 7.93 1.83
CA ILE A 62 -2.49 7.59 2.52
C ILE A 62 -2.40 8.38 3.81
N VAL A 63 -2.11 7.69 4.91
CA VAL A 63 -1.91 8.29 6.24
C VAL A 63 -0.60 7.78 6.86
N GLN A 64 -0.06 8.54 7.82
CA GLN A 64 1.19 8.23 8.53
C GLN A 64 0.91 7.76 9.94
N TYR A 65 1.47 6.60 10.34
CA TYR A 65 1.32 6.03 11.68
C TYR A 65 2.68 5.68 12.31
N PRO A 66 2.91 5.89 13.62
CA PRO A 66 1.96 6.44 14.58
C PRO A 66 1.74 7.94 14.43
N ASN A 67 0.56 8.39 14.84
CA ASN A 67 0.21 9.79 15.04
C ASN A 67 -0.40 9.94 16.43
N ALA A 68 -0.76 11.17 16.81
CA ALA A 68 -1.35 11.46 18.13
C ALA A 68 -2.66 10.69 18.39
N GLU A 69 -3.36 10.30 17.35
CA GLU A 69 -4.62 9.57 17.39
C GLU A 69 -4.58 8.36 16.44
N ASP A 70 -5.50 7.42 16.62
CA ASP A 70 -5.69 6.33 15.65
C ASP A 70 -6.51 6.79 14.43
N TYR A 71 -6.39 6.04 13.34
CA TYR A 71 -7.10 6.33 12.10
C TYR A 71 -8.35 5.45 11.89
N LYS A 72 -8.84 4.79 12.94
CA LYS A 72 -9.94 3.83 12.81
C LYS A 72 -11.19 4.43 12.18
N GLU A 73 -11.65 5.58 12.70
CA GLU A 73 -12.84 6.25 12.16
C GLU A 73 -12.61 6.76 10.74
N PHE A 74 -11.43 7.26 10.44
CA PHE A 74 -11.05 7.68 9.09
C PHE A 74 -11.11 6.52 8.11
N ILE A 75 -10.56 5.35 8.48
CA ILE A 75 -10.58 4.16 7.63
C ILE A 75 -12.01 3.68 7.38
N VAL A 76 -12.88 3.72 8.39
CA VAL A 76 -14.29 3.38 8.22
C VAL A 76 -14.98 4.34 7.24
N ARG A 77 -14.76 5.65 7.35
CA ARG A 77 -15.31 6.65 6.41
C ARG A 77 -14.79 6.46 5.00
N ALA A 78 -13.49 6.21 4.85
CA ALA A 78 -12.86 5.96 3.56
C ALA A 78 -13.47 4.73 2.86
N ASN A 79 -13.60 3.63 3.59
CA ASN A 79 -14.18 2.39 3.08
C ASN A 79 -15.66 2.58 2.70
N ALA A 80 -16.43 3.33 3.49
CA ALA A 80 -17.83 3.67 3.17
C ALA A 80 -17.92 4.51 1.90
N GLY A 81 -16.96 5.41 1.64
CA GLY A 81 -16.83 6.17 0.40
C GLY A 81 -16.25 5.38 -0.78
N GLY A 82 -15.88 4.11 -0.57
CA GLY A 82 -15.28 3.26 -1.61
C GLY A 82 -13.78 3.52 -1.83
N ALA A 83 -13.15 4.39 -1.04
CA ALA A 83 -11.72 4.65 -1.11
C ALA A 83 -10.94 3.62 -0.28
N ARG A 84 -9.77 3.21 -0.76
CA ARG A 84 -8.88 2.27 -0.06
C ARG A 84 -7.82 3.02 0.72
N VAL A 85 -7.44 2.49 1.89
CA VAL A 85 -6.49 3.19 2.78
C VAL A 85 -5.17 2.43 2.86
N ALA A 86 -4.10 3.16 2.59
CA ALA A 86 -2.73 2.73 2.81
C ALA A 86 -2.13 3.50 4.01
N VAL A 87 -1.54 2.77 4.93
CA VAL A 87 -0.92 3.33 6.13
C VAL A 87 0.60 3.19 6.03
N ALA A 88 1.31 4.32 6.02
CA ALA A 88 2.75 4.35 6.18
C ALA A 88 3.06 4.19 7.67
N ALA A 89 3.60 3.04 8.07
CA ALA A 89 3.77 2.69 9.48
C ALA A 89 5.24 2.55 9.89
N ASP A 90 5.53 2.94 11.12
CA ASP A 90 6.76 2.55 11.78
C ASP A 90 6.60 1.15 12.38
N LEU A 91 7.31 0.18 11.82
CA LEU A 91 7.19 -1.22 12.24
C LEU A 91 7.49 -1.43 13.73
N MET A 92 8.42 -0.66 14.30
CA MET A 92 8.76 -0.76 15.72
C MET A 92 7.59 -0.33 16.62
N SER A 93 6.80 0.64 16.20
CA SER A 93 5.64 1.10 16.98
C SER A 93 4.56 0.03 17.12
N LEU A 94 4.46 -0.89 16.17
CA LEU A 94 3.45 -1.96 16.16
C LEU A 94 3.70 -3.02 17.25
N VAL A 95 4.83 -2.97 17.95
CA VAL A 95 5.07 -3.82 19.14
C VAL A 95 4.21 -3.37 20.32
N LEU A 96 3.90 -2.08 20.41
CA LEU A 96 3.14 -1.48 21.51
C LEU A 96 1.74 -1.00 21.10
N LEU A 97 1.58 -0.64 19.83
CA LEU A 97 0.36 -0.02 19.32
C LEU A 97 -0.41 -1.00 18.43
N THR A 98 -1.71 -0.79 18.33
CA THR A 98 -2.59 -1.63 17.52
C THR A 98 -2.19 -1.58 16.04
N PRO A 99 -2.00 -2.72 15.38
CA PRO A 99 -1.67 -2.76 13.97
C PRO A 99 -2.81 -2.17 13.11
N PRO A 100 -2.51 -1.31 12.12
CA PRO A 100 -3.53 -0.69 11.27
C PRO A 100 -4.40 -1.68 10.48
N GLY A 101 -3.92 -2.89 10.27
CA GLY A 101 -4.70 -3.97 9.66
C GLY A 101 -5.94 -4.34 10.48
N GLU A 102 -5.89 -4.22 11.81
CA GLU A 102 -7.03 -4.48 12.71
C GLU A 102 -8.11 -3.38 12.62
N TRP A 103 -7.74 -2.20 12.15
CA TRP A 103 -8.70 -1.12 11.84
C TRP A 103 -9.33 -1.25 10.46
N GLY A 104 -8.88 -2.23 9.67
CA GLY A 104 -9.37 -2.46 8.32
C GLY A 104 -8.58 -1.76 7.21
N ALA A 105 -7.37 -1.28 7.50
CA ALA A 105 -6.46 -0.76 6.46
C ALA A 105 -6.24 -1.81 5.36
N ASP A 106 -6.17 -1.36 4.11
CA ASP A 106 -5.99 -2.24 2.96
C ASP A 106 -4.53 -2.59 2.72
N VAL A 107 -3.65 -1.64 3.01
CA VAL A 107 -2.20 -1.77 2.89
C VAL A 107 -1.52 -1.13 4.07
N VAL A 108 -0.49 -1.77 4.60
CA VAL A 108 0.45 -1.20 5.56
C VAL A 108 1.86 -1.37 5.01
N PHE A 109 2.62 -0.30 4.96
CA PHE A 109 3.98 -0.31 4.44
C PHE A 109 4.89 0.59 5.25
N GLY A 110 6.18 0.31 5.21
CA GLY A 110 7.16 1.12 5.92
C GLY A 110 8.57 0.57 5.80
N SER A 111 9.48 1.16 6.57
CA SER A 111 10.86 0.72 6.64
C SER A 111 11.08 -0.23 7.82
N SER A 112 11.87 -1.27 7.62
CA SER A 112 12.37 -2.14 8.68
C SER A 112 13.77 -1.75 9.17
N GLN A 113 14.30 -0.62 8.72
CA GLN A 113 15.67 -0.18 9.03
C GLN A 113 15.91 0.05 10.53
N ARG A 114 14.86 0.40 11.28
CA ARG A 114 14.91 0.58 12.73
C ARG A 114 15.29 -0.69 13.52
N PHE A 115 15.17 -1.86 12.91
CA PHE A 115 15.61 -3.13 13.53
C PHE A 115 17.14 -3.36 13.45
N GLY A 116 17.92 -2.33 13.17
CA GLY A 116 19.37 -2.37 13.24
C GLY A 116 20.07 -2.63 11.91
N ILE A 117 19.44 -2.31 10.79
CA ILE A 117 20.10 -2.37 9.48
C ILE A 117 21.06 -1.18 9.37
N PRO A 118 22.37 -1.41 9.29
CA PRO A 118 23.36 -0.33 9.26
C PRO A 118 23.33 0.42 7.93
N MET A 119 23.81 1.65 7.96
CA MET A 119 23.75 2.54 6.80
C MET A 119 24.83 2.29 5.75
N PHE A 120 25.73 1.34 5.88
CA PHE A 120 26.80 1.03 4.93
C PHE A 120 27.13 2.19 3.96
N TYR A 121 27.34 1.91 2.68
CA TYR A 121 27.64 2.92 1.64
C TYR A 121 26.38 3.59 1.07
N GLY A 122 25.53 4.16 1.90
CA GLY A 122 24.34 4.89 1.45
C GLY A 122 23.01 4.36 1.99
N GLY A 123 23.06 3.38 2.87
CA GLY A 123 21.90 2.81 3.55
C GLY A 123 21.10 1.84 2.67
N PRO A 124 21.15 0.53 2.94
CA PRO A 124 20.30 -0.41 2.25
C PRO A 124 18.84 -0.12 2.57
N SER A 125 18.00 -0.08 1.55
CA SER A 125 16.56 0.07 1.72
C SER A 125 15.96 -1.26 2.09
N ALA A 126 15.59 -1.43 3.36
CA ALA A 126 14.78 -2.55 3.81
C ALA A 126 13.38 -2.04 4.12
N ALA A 127 12.39 -2.66 3.50
CA ALA A 127 11.00 -2.27 3.64
C ALA A 127 10.11 -3.49 3.92
N PHE A 128 8.98 -3.25 4.56
CA PHE A 128 7.91 -4.22 4.66
C PHE A 128 6.67 -3.73 3.91
N PHE A 129 5.86 -4.67 3.47
CA PHE A 129 4.61 -4.41 2.80
C PHE A 129 3.61 -5.51 3.20
N ALA A 130 2.51 -5.13 3.81
CA ALA A 130 1.44 -6.01 4.22
C ALA A 130 0.13 -5.57 3.57
N THR A 131 -0.68 -6.52 3.11
CA THR A 131 -1.95 -6.24 2.47
C THR A 131 -2.94 -7.38 2.67
N LYS A 132 -4.22 -7.13 2.44
CA LYS A 132 -5.26 -8.15 2.44
C LYS A 132 -5.04 -9.16 1.31
N ASP A 133 -5.43 -10.40 1.50
CA ASP A 133 -5.25 -11.49 0.51
C ASP A 133 -5.92 -11.19 -0.84
N GLU A 134 -7.00 -10.45 -0.84
CA GLU A 134 -7.70 -10.03 -2.06
C GLU A 134 -6.82 -9.22 -3.03
N TYR A 135 -5.79 -8.51 -2.52
CA TYR A 135 -4.88 -7.69 -3.32
C TYR A 135 -3.63 -8.42 -3.80
N LYS A 136 -3.44 -9.69 -3.46
CA LYS A 136 -2.22 -10.45 -3.79
C LYS A 136 -1.82 -10.42 -5.27
N ARG A 137 -2.80 -10.25 -6.18
CA ARG A 137 -2.55 -10.15 -7.62
C ARG A 137 -2.15 -8.74 -8.08
N SER A 138 -2.37 -7.74 -7.24
CA SER A 138 -2.15 -6.32 -7.57
C SER A 138 -0.96 -5.73 -6.84
N ILE A 139 -0.29 -6.49 -5.97
CA ILE A 139 0.87 -6.02 -5.23
C ILE A 139 2.04 -5.74 -6.18
N PRO A 140 2.84 -4.70 -5.90
CA PRO A 140 4.07 -4.46 -6.64
C PRO A 140 5.11 -5.52 -6.28
N GLY A 141 5.80 -6.05 -7.29
CA GLY A 141 6.83 -7.06 -7.11
C GLY A 141 6.33 -8.50 -7.28
N ARG A 142 7.19 -9.43 -6.98
CA ARG A 142 6.94 -10.87 -7.14
C ARG A 142 7.07 -11.57 -5.80
N ILE A 143 6.15 -12.48 -5.52
CA ILE A 143 6.20 -13.32 -4.32
C ILE A 143 6.94 -14.61 -4.68
N ILE A 144 7.95 -14.95 -3.89
CA ILE A 144 8.68 -16.21 -4.01
C ILE A 144 8.23 -17.12 -2.87
N GLY A 145 7.74 -18.31 -3.24
CA GLY A 145 7.36 -19.34 -2.30
C GLY A 145 8.27 -20.55 -2.34
N ILE A 146 8.21 -21.37 -1.32
CA ILE A 146 8.89 -22.65 -1.26
C ILE A 146 7.98 -23.71 -1.88
N SER A 147 8.53 -24.51 -2.80
CA SER A 147 7.87 -25.60 -3.49
C SER A 147 8.81 -26.83 -3.53
N LYS A 148 8.43 -27.84 -4.30
CA LYS A 148 9.28 -28.99 -4.59
C LYS A 148 9.53 -29.08 -6.10
N ASP A 149 10.73 -29.53 -6.46
CA ASP A 149 11.08 -29.85 -7.85
C ASP A 149 10.50 -31.21 -8.28
N ALA A 150 10.78 -31.62 -9.51
CA ALA A 150 10.34 -32.90 -10.07
C ALA A 150 10.91 -34.13 -9.31
N TYR A 151 11.97 -33.95 -8.54
CA TYR A 151 12.64 -34.99 -7.76
C TYR A 151 12.25 -34.95 -6.28
N GLY A 152 11.37 -34.02 -5.87
CA GLY A 152 10.92 -33.85 -4.49
C GLY A 152 11.81 -33.01 -3.60
N HIS A 153 12.88 -32.39 -4.13
CA HIS A 153 13.75 -31.49 -3.38
C HIS A 153 13.11 -30.12 -3.21
N THR A 154 13.50 -29.40 -2.18
CA THR A 154 13.06 -28.02 -1.94
C THR A 154 13.51 -27.11 -3.09
N ALA A 155 12.57 -26.40 -3.70
CA ALA A 155 12.82 -25.46 -4.78
C ALA A 155 12.04 -24.15 -4.56
N TYR A 156 12.60 -23.04 -5.02
CA TYR A 156 11.91 -21.75 -4.98
C TYR A 156 11.03 -21.57 -6.22
N ARG A 157 9.83 -21.03 -6.02
CA ARG A 157 8.88 -20.81 -7.08
C ARG A 157 8.34 -19.37 -6.99
N LEU A 158 8.32 -18.70 -8.13
CA LEU A 158 7.65 -17.41 -8.30
C LEU A 158 6.13 -17.63 -8.34
N SER A 159 5.43 -17.36 -7.24
CA SER A 159 4.01 -17.67 -7.12
C SER A 159 3.12 -16.86 -8.07
N LEU A 160 3.53 -15.64 -8.43
CA LEU A 160 2.78 -14.78 -9.34
C LEU A 160 2.89 -15.19 -10.80
N ILE A 161 3.84 -16.01 -11.20
CA ILE A 161 3.97 -16.48 -12.58
C ILE A 161 2.73 -17.27 -13.00
N HIS A 162 2.10 -18.01 -12.11
CA HIS A 162 0.87 -18.74 -12.42
C HIS A 162 -0.34 -17.86 -12.59
N ILE A 163 -0.27 -16.63 -12.13
CA ILE A 163 -1.38 -15.70 -12.07
C ILE A 163 -1.28 -14.68 -13.20
N SER A 164 -0.06 -14.31 -13.59
CA SER A 164 0.20 -13.20 -14.52
C SER A 164 0.61 -13.62 -15.92
N GLU A 165 1.10 -14.84 -16.11
CA GLU A 165 1.37 -15.37 -17.44
C GLU A 165 0.48 -16.59 -17.70
N PRO A 166 -0.58 -16.43 -18.49
CA PRO A 166 -1.15 -17.56 -19.17
C PRO A 166 -0.02 -18.18 -19.99
N THR A 167 0.17 -19.48 -19.85
CA THR A 167 1.14 -20.29 -20.59
C THR A 167 1.34 -19.73 -21.98
N ARG A 168 2.53 -19.14 -22.27
CA ARG A 168 2.91 -18.92 -23.66
C ARG A 168 3.02 -20.31 -24.29
N PRO A 169 2.25 -20.63 -25.34
CA PRO A 169 2.52 -21.80 -26.12
C PRO A 169 3.92 -21.62 -26.73
N TYR A 170 4.79 -22.58 -26.48
CA TYR A 170 6.08 -22.67 -27.14
C TYR A 170 5.84 -22.99 -28.62
#